data_87a66ad25b4c2e34e179eab15b0b26c2
#
_entry.id   87a66ad25b4c2e34e179eab15b0b26c2
#
_cell.length_a   1.000
_cell.length_b   1.000
_cell.length_c   1.000
_cell.angle_alpha   90.00
_cell.angle_beta   90.00
_cell.angle_gamma   90.00
#
_symmetry.space_group_name_H-M   'P 1'
#
loop_
_entity.id
_entity.type
_entity.pdbx_description
1 polymer ?
#
loop_
_entity_poly.entity_id
_entity_poly.type
_entity_poly.pdbx_seq_one_letter_code
_entity_poly.pdbx_strand_id
1 'polypeptide(L)'
;KDSIQYDYLRLMAEAMLAQNFNREAEAIDLFRRLINSHQQQIGGSNVALGLTEIMLGNYERLGMYSTAAEKAANLIEQIKASNAPIDYSRLMDIYKRNLSLKKYDAPSVVFNNSKNINIPFTMECTDTLLFDNQNPVSNRYYIPVTVHGKEYQFMFDTGATTTYFSKRFADLIGVDFVGYSSKYGDYFYLDSLQLGNIICKN
;
A
#
# COMPACT_ATOMS: atom_id res chain seq x y z
N LYS A 1 -1.41 14.75 -21.81
CA LYS A 1 -2.76 14.15 -21.84
C LYS A 1 -3.39 14.27 -23.25
N ASP A 2 -3.30 15.43 -23.86
CA ASP A 2 -4.00 15.75 -25.13
C ASP A 2 -3.40 15.07 -26.38
N SER A 3 -2.25 14.41 -26.23
CA SER A 3 -1.59 13.64 -27.31
C SER A 3 -1.98 12.16 -27.36
N ILE A 4 -2.75 11.66 -26.40
CA ILE A 4 -3.16 10.25 -26.37
C ILE A 4 -4.45 10.09 -27.16
N GLN A 5 -4.36 9.46 -28.33
CA GLN A 5 -5.48 9.30 -29.27
C GLN A 5 -6.52 8.27 -28.82
N TYR A 6 -6.13 7.28 -28.01
CA TYR A 6 -7.02 6.20 -27.58
C TYR A 6 -7.53 6.44 -26.17
N ASP A 7 -8.85 6.45 -26.00
CA ASP A 7 -9.51 6.76 -24.72
C ASP A 7 -9.09 5.82 -23.60
N TYR A 8 -8.97 4.52 -23.88
CA TYR A 8 -8.53 3.55 -22.87
C TYR A 8 -7.09 3.80 -22.38
N LEU A 9 -6.17 4.27 -23.26
CA LEU A 9 -4.80 4.61 -22.86
C LEU A 9 -4.79 5.87 -22.00
N ARG A 10 -5.64 6.86 -22.33
CA ARG A 10 -5.79 8.06 -21.52
C ARG A 10 -6.33 7.72 -20.13
N LEU A 11 -7.40 6.92 -20.05
CA LEU A 11 -7.96 6.46 -18.77
C LEU A 11 -6.94 5.67 -17.96
N MET A 12 -6.16 4.78 -18.60
CA MET A 12 -5.09 4.04 -17.93
C MET A 12 -4.04 4.98 -17.35
N ALA A 13 -3.56 5.95 -18.13
CA ALA A 13 -2.56 6.91 -17.67
C ALA A 13 -3.10 7.77 -16.52
N GLU A 14 -4.35 8.23 -16.59
CA GLU A 14 -5.00 8.99 -15.52
C GLU A 14 -5.16 8.16 -14.25
N ALA A 15 -5.60 6.89 -14.38
CA ALA A 15 -5.75 5.97 -13.24
C ALA A 15 -4.39 5.70 -12.55
N MET A 16 -3.34 5.43 -13.33
CA MET A 16 -2.00 5.22 -12.80
C MET A 16 -1.40 6.48 -12.16
N LEU A 17 -1.66 7.67 -12.74
CA LEU A 17 -1.26 8.93 -12.10
C LEU A 17 -2.00 9.15 -10.77
N ALA A 18 -3.32 8.93 -10.74
CA ALA A 18 -4.09 9.03 -9.51
C ALA A 18 -3.56 8.07 -8.44
N GLN A 19 -3.27 6.82 -8.84
CA GLN A 19 -2.67 5.80 -7.97
C GLN A 19 -1.32 6.23 -7.40
N ASN A 20 -0.42 6.73 -8.24
CA ASN A 20 0.94 7.10 -7.83
C ASN A 20 1.01 8.38 -6.99
N PHE A 21 -0.01 9.23 -7.07
CA PHE A 21 -0.12 10.46 -6.29
C PHE A 21 -1.10 10.34 -5.11
N ASN A 22 -1.42 9.12 -4.67
CA ASN A 22 -2.27 8.82 -3.52
C ASN A 22 -3.64 9.54 -3.60
N ARG A 23 -4.23 9.53 -4.81
CA ARG A 23 -5.60 10.01 -5.06
C ARG A 23 -6.53 8.80 -5.17
N GLU A 24 -6.65 8.03 -4.09
CA GLU A 24 -7.25 6.69 -4.06
C GLU A 24 -8.68 6.67 -4.58
N ALA A 25 -9.52 7.64 -4.17
CA ALA A 25 -10.92 7.71 -4.59
C ALA A 25 -11.02 7.94 -6.11
N GLU A 26 -10.19 8.82 -6.66
CA GLU A 26 -10.12 9.09 -8.11
C GLU A 26 -9.57 7.86 -8.85
N ALA A 27 -8.54 7.21 -8.32
CA ALA A 27 -7.98 6.00 -8.91
C ALA A 27 -9.02 4.88 -8.99
N ILE A 28 -9.80 4.67 -7.93
CA ILE A 28 -10.91 3.68 -7.89
C ILE A 28 -11.91 3.95 -9.02
N ASP A 29 -12.33 5.19 -9.20
CA ASP A 29 -13.31 5.53 -10.24
C ASP A 29 -12.75 5.32 -11.65
N LEU A 30 -11.53 5.76 -11.90
CA LEU A 30 -10.86 5.63 -13.19
C LEU A 30 -10.61 4.15 -13.55
N PHE A 31 -10.11 3.32 -12.61
CA PHE A 31 -9.94 1.90 -12.83
C PHE A 31 -11.28 1.19 -13.08
N ARG A 32 -12.33 1.55 -12.35
CA ARG A 32 -13.67 0.98 -12.57
C ARG A 32 -14.18 1.29 -13.97
N ARG A 33 -14.05 2.54 -14.42
CA ARG A 33 -14.44 2.94 -15.78
C ARG A 33 -13.63 2.21 -16.84
N LEU A 34 -12.32 2.10 -16.65
CA LEU A 34 -11.42 1.39 -17.55
C LEU A 34 -11.80 -0.09 -17.71
N ILE A 35 -12.01 -0.78 -16.58
CA ILE A 35 -12.38 -2.21 -16.57
C ILE A 35 -13.77 -2.40 -17.22
N ASN A 36 -14.75 -1.58 -16.89
CA ASN A 36 -16.11 -1.76 -17.37
C ASN A 36 -16.26 -1.46 -18.86
N SER A 37 -15.54 -0.45 -19.37
CA SER A 37 -15.75 0.04 -20.75
C SER A 37 -14.70 -0.44 -21.75
N HIS A 38 -13.52 -0.89 -21.26
CA HIS A 38 -12.36 -1.14 -22.11
C HIS A 38 -11.64 -2.46 -21.83
N GLN A 39 -12.31 -3.45 -21.19
CA GLN A 39 -11.69 -4.69 -20.77
C GLN A 39 -10.93 -5.41 -21.91
N GLN A 40 -11.49 -5.42 -23.12
CA GLN A 40 -10.84 -6.07 -24.27
C GLN A 40 -9.59 -5.33 -24.74
N GLN A 41 -9.66 -4.00 -24.76
CA GLN A 41 -8.56 -3.13 -25.20
C GLN A 41 -7.36 -3.16 -24.24
N ILE A 42 -7.60 -3.34 -22.94
CA ILE A 42 -6.54 -3.42 -21.92
C ILE A 42 -5.88 -4.80 -21.81
N GLY A 43 -6.29 -5.78 -22.61
CA GLY A 43 -5.68 -7.11 -22.59
C GLY A 43 -6.54 -8.22 -21.94
N GLY A 44 -7.85 -7.95 -21.79
CA GLY A 44 -8.81 -8.95 -21.34
C GLY A 44 -8.87 -9.18 -19.82
N SER A 45 -9.40 -10.33 -19.45
CA SER A 45 -9.77 -10.62 -18.04
C SER A 45 -8.59 -10.66 -17.08
N ASN A 46 -7.41 -11.13 -17.51
CA ASN A 46 -6.25 -11.21 -16.62
C ASN A 46 -5.72 -9.83 -16.22
N VAL A 47 -5.69 -8.88 -17.17
CA VAL A 47 -5.28 -7.51 -16.88
C VAL A 47 -6.35 -6.81 -16.04
N ALA A 48 -7.64 -7.02 -16.36
CA ALA A 48 -8.74 -6.51 -15.56
C ALA A 48 -8.69 -7.00 -14.10
N LEU A 49 -8.32 -8.27 -13.89
CA LEU A 49 -8.12 -8.83 -12.55
C LEU A 49 -7.00 -8.08 -11.80
N GLY A 50 -5.83 -7.90 -12.42
CA GLY A 50 -4.72 -7.16 -11.82
C GLY A 50 -5.08 -5.71 -11.46
N LEU A 51 -5.82 -5.02 -12.35
CA LEU A 51 -6.31 -3.66 -12.06
C LEU A 51 -7.35 -3.65 -10.92
N THR A 52 -8.17 -4.70 -10.84
CA THR A 52 -9.12 -4.85 -9.73
C THR A 52 -8.40 -5.05 -8.40
N GLU A 53 -7.32 -5.84 -8.36
CA GLU A 53 -6.48 -5.99 -7.15
C GLU A 53 -5.89 -4.64 -6.70
N ILE A 54 -5.40 -3.82 -7.64
CA ILE A 54 -4.93 -2.46 -7.34
C ILE A 54 -6.06 -1.61 -6.76
N MET A 55 -7.24 -1.67 -7.38
CA MET A 55 -8.42 -0.94 -6.91
C MET A 55 -8.85 -1.38 -5.50
N LEU A 56 -8.77 -2.67 -5.19
CA LEU A 56 -9.05 -3.20 -3.84
C LEU A 56 -8.03 -2.67 -2.82
N GLY A 57 -6.75 -2.54 -3.19
CA GLY A 57 -5.73 -1.88 -2.37
C GLY A 57 -6.03 -0.40 -2.10
N ASN A 58 -6.67 0.31 -3.04
CA ASN A 58 -7.12 1.68 -2.81
C ASN A 58 -8.27 1.77 -1.81
N TYR A 59 -9.25 0.84 -1.86
CA TYR A 59 -10.29 0.75 -0.82
C TYR A 59 -9.66 0.53 0.56
N GLU A 60 -8.65 -0.33 0.66
CA GLU A 60 -7.93 -0.58 1.91
C GLU A 60 -7.24 0.68 2.44
N ARG A 61 -6.53 1.43 1.58
CA ARG A 61 -5.89 2.71 1.96
C ARG A 61 -6.88 3.78 2.41
N LEU A 62 -8.11 3.75 1.91
CA LEU A 62 -9.21 4.60 2.38
C LEU A 62 -9.87 4.08 3.67
N GLY A 63 -9.40 2.97 4.25
CA GLY A 63 -10.03 2.34 5.41
C GLY A 63 -11.37 1.67 5.11
N MET A 64 -11.71 1.50 3.84
CA MET A 64 -12.96 0.86 3.40
C MET A 64 -12.82 -0.68 3.39
N TYR A 65 -12.34 -1.22 4.51
CA TYR A 65 -11.97 -2.64 4.64
C TYR A 65 -13.13 -3.59 4.36
N SER A 66 -14.34 -3.29 4.85
CA SER A 66 -15.52 -4.12 4.59
C SER A 66 -15.85 -4.17 3.11
N THR A 67 -15.79 -3.03 2.42
CA THR A 67 -16.04 -2.93 0.97
C THR A 67 -14.98 -3.69 0.17
N ALA A 68 -13.71 -3.59 0.55
CA ALA A 68 -12.62 -4.32 -0.09
C ALA A 68 -12.81 -5.84 0.06
N ALA A 69 -13.15 -6.31 1.27
CA ALA A 69 -13.40 -7.72 1.54
C ALA A 69 -14.60 -8.25 0.74
N GLU A 70 -15.74 -7.54 0.74
CA GLU A 70 -16.94 -7.92 0.00
C GLU A 70 -16.68 -8.04 -1.50
N LYS A 71 -16.03 -7.04 -2.09
CA LYS A 71 -15.70 -7.05 -3.53
C LYS A 71 -14.73 -8.19 -3.88
N ALA A 72 -13.73 -8.45 -3.04
CA ALA A 72 -12.81 -9.56 -3.24
C ALA A 72 -13.55 -10.90 -3.16
N ALA A 73 -14.44 -11.11 -2.18
CA ALA A 73 -15.24 -12.32 -2.03
C ALA A 73 -16.12 -12.56 -3.27
N ASN A 74 -16.86 -11.53 -3.71
CA ASN A 74 -17.74 -11.62 -4.88
C ASN A 74 -16.95 -12.00 -6.14
N LEU A 75 -15.75 -11.44 -6.34
CA LEU A 75 -14.93 -11.78 -7.50
C LEU A 75 -14.37 -13.20 -7.41
N ILE A 76 -13.96 -13.68 -6.23
CA ILE A 76 -13.53 -15.06 -6.01
C ILE A 76 -14.66 -16.04 -6.35
N GLU A 77 -15.90 -15.76 -5.94
CA GLU A 77 -17.06 -16.59 -6.27
C GLU A 77 -17.35 -16.63 -7.78
N GLN A 78 -17.25 -15.49 -8.46
CA GLN A 78 -17.41 -15.42 -9.92
C GLN A 78 -16.34 -16.23 -10.65
N ILE A 79 -15.07 -16.14 -10.23
CA ILE A 79 -13.97 -16.93 -10.81
C ILE A 79 -14.24 -18.42 -10.60
N LYS A 80 -14.63 -18.85 -9.40
CA LYS A 80 -14.96 -20.26 -9.12
C LYS A 80 -16.12 -20.75 -9.96
N ALA A 81 -17.18 -19.96 -10.10
CA ALA A 81 -18.35 -20.30 -10.89
C ALA A 81 -18.06 -20.42 -12.39
N SER A 82 -17.07 -19.67 -12.89
CA SER A 82 -16.68 -19.71 -14.31
C SER A 82 -15.89 -20.98 -14.71
N ASN A 83 -15.40 -21.75 -13.73
CA ASN A 83 -14.47 -22.86 -13.93
C ASN A 83 -13.21 -22.49 -14.73
N ALA A 84 -12.88 -21.21 -14.83
CA ALA A 84 -11.68 -20.75 -15.51
C ALA A 84 -10.42 -21.04 -14.66
N PRO A 85 -9.30 -21.44 -15.27
CA PRO A 85 -8.05 -21.71 -14.55
C PRO A 85 -7.33 -20.42 -14.17
N ILE A 86 -8.00 -19.57 -13.39
CA ILE A 86 -7.49 -18.26 -12.91
C ILE A 86 -6.98 -18.43 -11.49
N ASP A 87 -5.73 -18.03 -11.24
CA ASP A 87 -5.19 -17.94 -9.88
C ASP A 87 -5.78 -16.73 -9.15
N TYR A 88 -6.52 -17.00 -8.08
CA TYR A 88 -7.11 -15.98 -7.20
C TYR A 88 -6.48 -15.93 -5.81
N SER A 89 -5.28 -16.49 -5.65
CA SER A 89 -4.58 -16.51 -4.35
C SER A 89 -4.39 -15.12 -3.76
N ARG A 90 -4.03 -14.13 -4.60
CA ARG A 90 -3.89 -12.73 -4.18
C ARG A 90 -5.21 -12.10 -3.74
N LEU A 91 -6.31 -12.41 -4.44
CA LEU A 91 -7.64 -11.96 -4.00
C LEU A 91 -8.02 -12.57 -2.65
N MET A 92 -7.67 -13.83 -2.41
CA MET A 92 -7.91 -14.49 -1.14
C MET A 92 -7.09 -13.84 -0.01
N ASP A 93 -5.86 -13.43 -0.28
CA ASP A 93 -5.04 -12.67 0.68
C ASP A 93 -5.66 -11.30 0.98
N ILE A 94 -6.07 -10.56 -0.05
CA ILE A 94 -6.78 -9.28 0.11
C ILE A 94 -8.05 -9.46 0.95
N TYR A 95 -8.86 -10.47 0.63
CA TYR A 95 -10.10 -10.78 1.36
C TYR A 95 -9.82 -11.02 2.85
N LYS A 96 -8.92 -11.95 3.19
CA LYS A 96 -8.60 -12.33 4.57
C LYS A 96 -8.03 -11.15 5.36
N ARG A 97 -7.09 -10.40 4.76
CA ARG A 97 -6.49 -9.23 5.38
C ARG A 97 -7.54 -8.18 5.71
N ASN A 98 -8.40 -7.84 4.76
CA ASN A 98 -9.44 -6.85 4.98
C ASN A 98 -10.51 -7.28 5.98
N LEU A 99 -10.82 -8.58 6.07
CA LEU A 99 -11.67 -9.10 7.16
C LEU A 99 -11.05 -8.88 8.54
N SER A 100 -9.73 -9.01 8.65
CA SER A 100 -9.03 -8.79 9.91
C SER A 100 -8.93 -7.31 10.26
N LEU A 101 -8.85 -6.44 9.26
CA LEU A 101 -8.73 -4.99 9.43
C LEU A 101 -10.06 -4.27 9.69
N LYS A 102 -11.20 -4.87 9.32
CA LYS A 102 -12.52 -4.20 9.38
C LYS A 102 -12.94 -3.68 10.76
N LYS A 103 -12.30 -4.10 11.84
CA LYS A 103 -12.56 -3.64 13.21
C LYS A 103 -11.76 -2.39 13.60
N TYR A 104 -10.85 -1.95 12.75
CA TYR A 104 -10.00 -0.79 12.98
C TYR A 104 -10.47 0.42 12.18
N ASP A 105 -10.08 1.60 12.64
CA ASP A 105 -10.42 2.87 11.99
C ASP A 105 -9.66 3.06 10.67
N ALA A 106 -10.18 3.94 9.83
CA ALA A 106 -9.52 4.34 8.60
C ALA A 106 -8.23 5.12 8.88
N PRO A 107 -7.14 4.88 8.11
CA PRO A 107 -5.93 5.65 8.25
C PRO A 107 -6.16 7.15 8.03
N SER A 108 -5.52 7.98 8.83
CA SER A 108 -5.61 9.43 8.70
C SER A 108 -4.27 10.09 9.00
N VAL A 109 -4.07 11.30 8.46
CA VAL A 109 -2.86 12.08 8.70
C VAL A 109 -3.27 13.44 9.29
N VAL A 110 -2.69 13.77 10.42
CA VAL A 110 -2.92 15.03 11.12
C VAL A 110 -1.63 15.83 11.12
N PHE A 111 -1.71 17.08 10.68
CA PHE A 111 -0.60 18.02 10.70
C PHE A 111 -0.67 18.90 11.96
N ASN A 112 0.37 18.88 12.78
CA ASN A 112 0.49 19.76 13.94
C ASN A 112 0.99 21.15 13.52
N ASN A 113 0.07 22.08 13.34
CA ASN A 113 0.25 23.55 13.33
C ASN A 113 1.30 24.17 12.40
N SER A 114 1.91 23.46 11.48
CA SER A 114 2.91 24.01 10.56
C SER A 114 2.66 23.52 9.13
N LYS A 115 2.71 24.48 8.18
CA LYS A 115 2.66 24.15 6.73
C LYS A 115 3.96 23.52 6.24
N ASN A 116 5.04 23.64 6.98
CA ASN A 116 6.34 23.11 6.62
C ASN A 116 6.61 21.83 7.42
N ILE A 117 6.86 20.76 6.71
CA ILE A 117 7.28 19.48 7.27
C ILE A 117 8.80 19.46 7.22
N ASN A 118 9.44 19.31 8.36
CA ASN A 118 10.87 19.11 8.47
C ASN A 118 11.13 17.83 9.24
N ILE A 119 11.55 16.78 8.53
CA ILE A 119 11.93 15.51 9.13
C ILE A 119 13.43 15.37 8.94
N PRO A 120 14.24 15.49 10.01
CA PRO A 120 15.67 15.26 9.92
C PRO A 120 15.92 13.80 9.55
N PHE A 121 16.94 13.55 8.76
CA PHE A 121 17.39 12.20 8.48
C PHE A 121 18.88 12.08 8.74
N THR A 122 19.31 10.89 9.15
CA THR A 122 20.71 10.50 9.23
C THR A 122 21.04 9.55 8.11
N MET A 123 22.26 9.70 7.56
CA MET A 123 22.76 8.81 6.51
C MET A 123 23.85 7.93 7.09
N GLU A 124 23.69 6.62 6.96
CA GLU A 124 24.74 5.64 7.24
C GLU A 124 25.34 5.20 5.90
N CYS A 125 26.62 5.46 5.71
CA CYS A 125 27.37 4.94 4.57
C CYS A 125 27.97 3.59 4.98
N THR A 126 27.66 2.52 4.27
CA THR A 126 28.38 1.26 4.43
C THR A 126 29.82 1.44 3.96
N ASP A 127 30.77 1.01 4.78
CA ASP A 127 32.19 1.18 4.55
C ASP A 127 32.59 0.62 3.18
N THR A 128 33.25 1.47 2.39
CA THR A 128 33.64 1.19 1.00
C THR A 128 34.75 0.17 0.84
N LEU A 129 35.35 -0.29 1.93
CA LEU A 129 36.48 -1.21 1.90
C LEU A 129 36.17 -2.64 1.43
N LEU A 130 34.89 -2.98 1.27
CA LEU A 130 34.46 -4.32 0.87
C LEU A 130 33.88 -4.40 -0.56
N PHE A 131 33.86 -3.30 -1.30
CA PHE A 131 33.24 -3.29 -2.63
C PHE A 131 34.23 -2.76 -3.68
N ASP A 132 34.43 -3.55 -4.69
CA ASP A 132 35.11 -3.18 -5.92
C ASP A 132 34.49 -1.89 -6.49
N ASN A 133 35.32 -1.03 -7.07
CA ASN A 133 35.02 0.31 -7.59
C ASN A 133 33.84 0.39 -8.58
N GLN A 134 33.12 -0.69 -8.83
CA GLN A 134 32.01 -0.79 -9.77
C GLN A 134 30.62 -0.85 -9.09
N ASN A 135 30.54 -0.99 -7.75
CA ASN A 135 29.25 -1.04 -7.06
C ASN A 135 29.02 0.23 -6.26
N PRO A 136 27.88 0.90 -6.47
CA PRO A 136 27.55 2.10 -5.69
C PRO A 136 27.46 1.78 -4.21
N VAL A 137 28.05 2.65 -3.39
CA VAL A 137 27.94 2.60 -1.93
C VAL A 137 26.45 2.59 -1.56
N SER A 138 26.02 1.59 -0.84
CA SER A 138 24.64 1.51 -0.34
C SER A 138 24.48 2.48 0.82
N ASN A 139 23.93 3.66 0.55
CA ASN A 139 23.56 4.61 1.58
C ASN A 139 22.22 4.18 2.21
N ARG A 140 22.21 4.09 3.54
CA ARG A 140 20.98 3.87 4.31
C ARG A 140 20.56 5.18 4.95
N TYR A 141 19.30 5.53 4.73
CA TYR A 141 18.72 6.73 5.34
C TYR A 141 17.82 6.31 6.49
N TYR A 142 17.95 6.99 7.62
CA TYR A 142 17.13 6.76 8.81
C TYR A 142 16.39 8.03 9.16
N ILE A 143 15.14 7.87 9.56
CA ILE A 143 14.27 8.94 10.03
C ILE A 143 13.83 8.65 11.47
N PRO A 144 13.73 9.68 12.31
CA PRO A 144 13.16 9.54 13.65
C PRO A 144 11.65 9.35 13.56
N VAL A 145 11.16 8.28 14.17
CA VAL A 145 9.75 7.95 14.30
C VAL A 145 9.40 7.84 15.77
N THR A 146 8.42 8.60 16.24
CA THR A 146 7.92 8.49 17.61
C THR A 146 6.73 7.54 17.65
N VAL A 147 6.83 6.51 18.46
CA VAL A 147 5.77 5.53 18.74
C VAL A 147 5.53 5.50 20.25
N HIS A 148 4.29 5.69 20.69
CA HIS A 148 3.90 5.75 22.10
C HIS A 148 4.79 6.68 22.93
N GLY A 149 5.14 7.85 22.36
CA GLY A 149 5.96 8.88 23.03
C GLY A 149 7.47 8.58 23.08
N LYS A 150 7.94 7.48 22.48
CA LYS A 150 9.35 7.13 22.42
C LYS A 150 9.86 7.17 20.99
N GLU A 151 11.02 7.80 20.78
CA GLU A 151 11.65 7.92 19.49
C GLU A 151 12.48 6.69 19.14
N TYR A 152 12.39 6.27 17.87
CA TYR A 152 13.13 5.17 17.25
C TYR A 152 13.65 5.61 15.89
N GLN A 153 14.73 5.01 15.42
CA GLN A 153 15.26 5.23 14.08
C GLN A 153 14.75 4.17 13.11
N PHE A 154 14.03 4.61 12.10
CA PHE A 154 13.52 3.73 11.03
C PHE A 154 14.31 3.94 9.76
N MET A 155 14.68 2.87 9.10
CA MET A 155 15.25 2.96 7.76
C MET A 155 14.18 3.45 6.78
N PHE A 156 14.51 4.53 6.06
CA PHE A 156 13.61 5.11 5.06
C PHE A 156 13.92 4.55 3.69
N ASP A 157 12.97 3.81 3.12
CA ASP A 157 13.04 3.23 1.79
C ASP A 157 11.89 3.77 0.93
N THR A 158 12.23 4.60 -0.07
CA THR A 158 11.25 5.19 -0.99
C THR A 158 10.58 4.17 -1.90
N GLY A 159 11.15 2.96 -2.04
CA GLY A 159 10.57 1.85 -2.80
C GLY A 159 9.67 0.94 -1.98
N ALA A 160 9.66 1.09 -0.65
CA ALA A 160 8.82 0.28 0.21
C ALA A 160 7.36 0.76 0.18
N THR A 161 6.43 -0.18 -0.04
CA THR A 161 4.98 0.08 -0.02
C THR A 161 4.35 -0.19 1.35
N THR A 162 5.11 -0.75 2.27
CA THR A 162 4.65 -1.18 3.59
C THR A 162 5.79 -1.03 4.60
N THR A 163 5.47 -0.63 5.82
CA THR A 163 6.44 -0.59 6.92
C THR A 163 6.65 -2.00 7.47
N TYR A 164 7.91 -2.41 7.57
CA TYR A 164 8.33 -3.69 8.16
C TYR A 164 9.13 -3.46 9.43
N PHE A 165 8.89 -4.30 10.42
CA PHE A 165 9.69 -4.34 11.63
C PHE A 165 9.76 -5.77 12.20
N SER A 166 10.75 -6.02 13.05
CA SER A 166 10.92 -7.35 13.64
C SER A 166 9.83 -7.65 14.66
N LYS A 167 9.52 -8.94 14.86
CA LYS A 167 8.61 -9.38 15.93
C LYS A 167 9.06 -8.86 17.30
N ARG A 168 10.36 -8.89 17.57
CA ARG A 168 10.93 -8.35 18.82
C ARG A 168 10.60 -6.86 18.99
N PHE A 169 10.60 -6.09 17.90
CA PHE A 169 10.22 -4.67 17.96
C PHE A 169 8.70 -4.52 18.16
N ALA A 170 7.88 -5.35 17.51
CA ALA A 170 6.43 -5.38 17.73
C ALA A 170 6.11 -5.63 19.23
N ASP A 171 6.75 -6.64 19.83
CA ASP A 171 6.60 -6.95 21.24
C ASP A 171 7.08 -5.78 22.14
N LEU A 172 8.18 -5.12 21.78
CA LEU A 172 8.74 -3.99 22.52
C LEU A 172 7.79 -2.78 22.56
N ILE A 173 7.13 -2.47 21.44
CA ILE A 173 6.22 -1.32 21.34
C ILE A 173 4.76 -1.67 21.70
N GLY A 174 4.46 -2.95 21.93
CA GLY A 174 3.16 -3.42 22.40
C GLY A 174 2.04 -3.22 21.38
N VAL A 175 2.30 -3.57 20.10
CA VAL A 175 1.28 -3.50 19.05
C VAL A 175 0.45 -4.77 18.95
N ASP A 176 -0.81 -4.61 18.55
CA ASP A 176 -1.75 -5.71 18.42
C ASP A 176 -1.57 -6.46 17.10
N PHE A 177 -1.53 -7.80 17.19
CA PHE A 177 -1.65 -8.65 16.02
C PHE A 177 -3.08 -8.59 15.46
N VAL A 178 -3.23 -8.27 14.18
CA VAL A 178 -4.56 -8.09 13.58
C VAL A 178 -5.31 -9.39 13.27
N GLY A 179 -4.66 -10.55 13.47
CA GLY A 179 -5.25 -11.86 13.16
C GLY A 179 -5.06 -12.29 11.71
N TYR A 180 -4.13 -11.66 10.99
CA TYR A 180 -3.77 -12.03 9.63
C TYR A 180 -2.25 -12.12 9.45
N SER A 181 -1.80 -13.22 8.83
CA SER A 181 -0.42 -13.45 8.43
C SER A 181 -0.35 -13.72 6.94
N SER A 182 0.60 -13.10 6.27
CA SER A 182 0.93 -13.39 4.87
C SER A 182 2.21 -14.21 4.79
N LYS A 183 2.60 -14.60 3.57
CA LYS A 183 3.92 -15.21 3.34
C LYS A 183 5.11 -14.30 3.67
N TYR A 184 4.89 -13.02 3.85
CA TYR A 184 5.92 -12.03 4.19
C TYR A 184 5.98 -11.70 5.67
N GLY A 185 5.01 -12.15 6.49
CA GLY A 185 4.97 -11.95 7.93
C GLY A 185 3.57 -11.64 8.47
N ASP A 186 3.55 -11.38 9.77
CA ASP A 186 2.35 -11.03 10.52
C ASP A 186 2.01 -9.56 10.34
N TYR A 187 0.73 -9.23 10.34
CA TYR A 187 0.22 -7.86 10.31
C TYR A 187 -0.12 -7.40 11.71
N PHE A 188 0.35 -6.20 12.05
CA PHE A 188 0.11 -5.57 13.34
C PHE A 188 -0.64 -4.25 13.12
N TYR A 189 -1.45 -3.89 14.11
CA TYR A 189 -2.10 -2.60 14.18
C TYR A 189 -1.30 -1.69 15.11
N LEU A 190 -0.99 -0.51 14.62
CA LEU A 190 -0.40 0.58 15.40
C LEU A 190 -1.37 1.76 15.32
N ASP A 191 -1.91 2.18 16.46
CA ASP A 191 -2.91 3.24 16.56
C ASP A 191 -2.40 4.59 16.03
N SER A 192 -1.13 4.89 16.28
CA SER A 192 -0.51 6.10 15.75
C SER A 192 1.02 6.04 15.74
N LEU A 193 1.61 6.80 14.83
CA LEU A 193 3.03 7.15 14.84
C LEU A 193 3.22 8.62 14.49
N GLN A 194 4.30 9.21 14.95
CA GLN A 194 4.63 10.59 14.66
C GLN A 194 5.94 10.70 13.89
N LEU A 195 5.94 11.54 12.85
CA LEU A 195 7.07 11.89 12.00
C LEU A 195 7.25 13.43 12.06
N GLY A 196 8.17 13.93 12.89
CA GLY A 196 8.29 15.35 13.10
C GLY A 196 6.98 15.97 13.56
N ASN A 197 6.37 16.83 12.74
CA ASN A 197 5.08 17.47 13.03
C ASN A 197 3.86 16.77 12.36
N ILE A 198 4.04 15.58 11.82
CA ILE A 198 2.98 14.76 11.23
C ILE A 198 2.61 13.65 12.20
N ILE A 199 1.33 13.45 12.46
CA ILE A 199 0.80 12.29 13.17
C ILE A 199 0.01 11.45 12.16
N CYS A 200 0.50 10.24 11.92
CA CYS A 200 -0.24 9.21 11.18
C CYS A 200 -1.04 8.39 12.18
N LYS A 201 -2.35 8.31 12.00
CA LYS A 201 -3.27 7.49 12.79
C LYS A 201 -3.87 6.41 11.91
N ASN A 202 -4.08 5.26 12.48
CA ASN A 202 -4.85 4.18 11.89
C ASN A 202 -6.16 4.00 12.61
#